data_8b12e473474c7b08d5a2e220e5313c72
#
_entry.id   8b12e473474c7b08d5a2e220e5313c72
#
_cell.length_a   1.000
_cell.length_b   1.000
_cell.length_c   1.000
_cell.angle_alpha   90.00
_cell.angle_beta   90.00
_cell.angle_gamma   90.00
#
_symmetry.space_group_name_H-M   'P 1'
#
loop_
_entity.id
_entity.type
_entity.pdbx_description
1 polymer ?
#
loop_
_entity_poly.entity_id
_entity_poly.type
_entity_poly.pdbx_seq_one_letter_code
_entity_poly.pdbx_strand_id
1 'polypeptide(L)'
;EMNVVAELIQQCIAENARIAQNQAEYEKRYHALAERFDRAKARLSEVEDGIVAKQAQREMMQNLVDTLEGMPDAVDSFDEGAWYALVDHATVYGRDDVRFTFKNGMEIKA
;
A
#
# COMPACT_ATOMS: atom_id res chain seq x y z
N GLU A 1 5.50 15.41 -11.06
CA GLU A 1 5.75 16.62 -10.23
C GLU A 1 7.20 16.71 -9.77
N MET A 2 7.80 15.64 -9.23
CA MET A 2 9.18 15.64 -8.72
C MET A 2 10.21 16.10 -9.77
N ASN A 3 10.14 15.60 -11.01
CA ASN A 3 11.05 16.01 -12.09
C ASN A 3 10.93 17.49 -12.43
N VAL A 4 9.69 18.01 -12.49
CA VAL A 4 9.45 19.44 -12.74
C VAL A 4 10.04 20.30 -11.64
N VAL A 5 9.89 19.90 -10.37
CA VAL A 5 10.46 20.63 -9.24
C VAL A 5 11.99 20.56 -9.24
N ALA A 6 12.57 19.41 -9.61
CA ALA A 6 14.02 19.26 -9.76
C ALA A 6 14.58 20.22 -10.84
N GLU A 7 13.90 20.35 -11.98
CA GLU A 7 14.26 21.32 -13.03
C GLU A 7 14.16 22.76 -12.52
N LEU A 8 13.13 23.11 -11.77
CA LEU A 8 12.99 24.44 -11.17
C LEU A 8 14.10 24.76 -10.17
N ILE A 9 14.55 23.76 -9.41
CA ILE A 9 15.72 23.92 -8.51
C ILE A 9 16.98 24.21 -9.31
N GLN A 10 17.24 23.47 -10.39
CA GLN A 10 18.40 23.68 -11.27
C GLN A 10 18.38 25.07 -11.91
N GLN A 11 17.23 25.54 -12.38
CA GLN A 11 17.07 26.89 -12.91
C GLN A 11 17.32 27.94 -11.85
N CYS A 12 16.79 27.76 -10.64
CA CYS A 12 17.00 28.70 -9.52
C CYS A 12 18.49 28.84 -9.17
N ILE A 13 19.24 27.73 -9.15
CA ILE A 13 20.70 27.74 -8.91
C ILE A 13 21.44 28.46 -10.05
N ALA A 14 21.07 28.16 -11.31
CA ALA A 14 21.70 28.75 -12.47
C ALA A 14 21.46 30.30 -12.55
N GLU A 15 20.27 30.77 -12.20
CA GLU A 15 19.93 32.17 -12.11
C GLU A 15 20.77 32.91 -11.04
N ASN A 16 20.91 32.30 -9.86
CA ASN A 16 21.72 32.88 -8.77
C ASN A 16 23.21 33.01 -9.15
N ALA A 17 23.73 32.08 -9.98
CA ALA A 17 25.11 32.15 -10.46
C ALA A 17 25.36 33.24 -11.50
N ARG A 18 24.31 33.72 -12.19
CA ARG A 18 24.42 34.73 -13.28
C ARG A 18 24.12 36.14 -12.87
N ILE A 19 23.27 36.36 -11.89
CA ILE A 19 22.75 37.65 -11.50
C ILE A 19 22.99 37.84 -10.00
N ALA A 20 23.54 38.97 -9.57
CA ALA A 20 23.64 39.33 -8.15
C ALA A 20 22.22 39.54 -7.59
N GLN A 21 21.63 38.49 -7.06
CA GLN A 21 20.32 38.52 -6.43
C GLN A 21 20.41 38.83 -4.94
N ASN A 22 19.30 39.31 -4.38
CA ASN A 22 19.17 39.43 -2.93
C ASN A 22 19.23 37.98 -2.33
N GLN A 23 20.27 37.72 -1.55
CA GLN A 23 20.57 36.41 -1.00
C GLN A 23 19.39 35.84 -0.19
N ALA A 24 18.70 36.68 0.58
CA ALA A 24 17.54 36.27 1.38
C ALA A 24 16.35 35.81 0.51
N GLU A 25 16.15 36.44 -0.63
CA GLU A 25 15.08 36.06 -1.57
C GLU A 25 15.40 34.76 -2.31
N TYR A 26 16.67 34.60 -2.68
CA TYR A 26 17.16 33.34 -3.24
C TYR A 26 16.97 32.14 -2.25
N GLU A 27 17.41 32.31 -1.01
CA GLU A 27 17.30 31.29 0.02
C GLU A 27 15.82 30.88 0.27
N LYS A 28 14.95 31.88 0.37
CA LYS A 28 13.52 31.65 0.53
C LYS A 28 12.92 30.82 -0.62
N ARG A 29 13.28 31.16 -1.84
CA ARG A 29 12.83 30.47 -3.06
C ARG A 29 13.39 29.06 -3.14
N TYR A 30 14.67 28.91 -2.85
CA TYR A 30 15.33 27.60 -2.82
C TYR A 30 14.71 26.66 -1.77
N HIS A 31 14.51 27.13 -0.55
CA HIS A 31 13.89 26.35 0.52
C HIS A 31 12.45 25.94 0.17
N ALA A 32 11.65 26.81 -0.41
CA ALA A 32 10.30 26.48 -0.84
C ALA A 32 10.27 25.38 -1.92
N LEU A 33 11.22 25.41 -2.85
CA LEU A 33 11.37 24.38 -3.88
C LEU A 33 11.88 23.05 -3.29
N ALA A 34 12.84 23.11 -2.36
CA ALA A 34 13.35 21.91 -1.67
C ALA A 34 12.25 21.22 -0.87
N GLU A 35 11.47 21.96 -0.08
CA GLU A 35 10.32 21.40 0.64
C GLU A 35 9.26 20.80 -0.29
N ARG A 36 9.03 21.43 -1.44
CA ARG A 36 8.10 20.89 -2.43
C ARG A 36 8.62 19.58 -3.05
N PHE A 37 9.92 19.50 -3.30
CA PHE A 37 10.57 18.28 -3.77
C PHE A 37 10.45 17.15 -2.75
N ASP A 38 10.74 17.43 -1.48
CA ASP A 38 10.67 16.44 -0.41
C ASP A 38 9.24 15.90 -0.21
N ARG A 39 8.23 16.78 -0.28
CA ARG A 39 6.82 16.36 -0.24
C ARG A 39 6.43 15.47 -1.43
N ALA A 40 6.88 15.83 -2.63
CA ALA A 40 6.62 15.04 -3.82
C ALA A 40 7.29 13.67 -3.76
N LYS A 41 8.52 13.61 -3.24
CA LYS A 41 9.27 12.37 -3.02
C LYS A 41 8.60 11.46 -1.99
N ALA A 42 8.16 12.01 -0.86
CA ALA A 42 7.45 11.26 0.17
C ALA A 42 6.14 10.67 -0.38
N ARG A 43 5.38 11.46 -1.14
CA ARG A 43 4.14 11.00 -1.77
C ARG A 43 4.38 9.91 -2.83
N LEU A 44 5.47 10.00 -3.58
CA LEU A 44 5.84 8.95 -4.53
C LEU A 44 6.09 7.63 -3.80
N SER A 45 6.89 7.64 -2.73
CA SER A 45 7.16 6.47 -1.91
C SER A 45 5.88 5.85 -1.33
N GLU A 46 4.98 6.67 -0.81
CA GLU A 46 3.68 6.21 -0.28
C GLU A 46 2.83 5.51 -1.36
N VAL A 47 2.81 6.07 -2.57
CA VAL A 47 2.09 5.46 -3.71
C VAL A 47 2.74 4.15 -4.14
N GLU A 48 4.07 4.08 -4.21
CA GLU A 48 4.80 2.86 -4.54
C GLU A 48 4.53 1.74 -3.53
N ASP A 49 4.58 2.05 -2.23
CA ASP A 49 4.24 1.12 -1.16
C ASP A 49 2.78 0.66 -1.26
N GLY A 50 1.87 1.58 -1.58
CA GLY A 50 0.46 1.29 -1.82
C GLY A 50 0.23 0.35 -3.00
N ILE A 51 0.99 0.50 -4.08
CA ILE A 51 0.93 -0.40 -5.25
C ILE A 51 1.37 -1.81 -4.85
N VAL A 52 2.49 -1.94 -4.15
CA VAL A 52 2.99 -3.24 -3.67
C VAL A 52 1.96 -3.93 -2.77
N ALA A 53 1.39 -3.20 -1.81
CA ALA A 53 0.35 -3.73 -0.92
C ALA A 53 -0.90 -4.20 -1.68
N LYS A 54 -1.35 -3.43 -2.69
CA LYS A 54 -2.49 -3.81 -3.53
C LYS A 54 -2.22 -5.02 -4.42
N GLN A 55 -1.01 -5.14 -4.95
CA GLN A 55 -0.61 -6.32 -5.71
C GLN A 55 -0.61 -7.58 -4.84
N ALA A 56 -0.03 -7.52 -3.64
CA ALA A 56 -0.05 -8.63 -2.69
C ALA A 56 -1.49 -9.03 -2.30
N GLN A 57 -2.36 -8.06 -2.06
CA GLN A 57 -3.77 -8.29 -1.77
C GLN A 57 -4.48 -8.98 -2.96
N ARG A 58 -4.21 -8.54 -4.17
CA ARG A 58 -4.77 -9.16 -5.39
C ARG A 58 -4.34 -10.61 -5.54
N GLU A 59 -3.05 -10.91 -5.34
CA GLU A 59 -2.54 -12.28 -5.41
C GLU A 59 -3.19 -13.18 -4.35
N MET A 60 -3.33 -12.68 -3.12
CA MET A 60 -4.02 -13.41 -2.05
C MET A 60 -5.48 -13.73 -2.42
N MET A 61 -6.21 -12.76 -2.97
CA MET A 61 -7.59 -12.95 -3.39
C MET A 61 -7.70 -13.92 -4.57
N GLN A 62 -6.77 -13.86 -5.53
CA GLN A 62 -6.75 -14.79 -6.65
C GLN A 62 -6.50 -16.22 -6.17
N ASN A 63 -5.55 -16.44 -5.27
CA ASN A 63 -5.30 -17.74 -4.67
C ASN A 63 -6.52 -18.28 -3.92
N LEU A 64 -7.27 -17.41 -3.24
CA LEU A 64 -8.51 -17.77 -2.58
C LEU A 64 -9.56 -18.23 -3.60
N VAL A 65 -9.76 -17.49 -4.68
CA VAL A 65 -10.70 -17.85 -5.76
C VAL A 65 -10.31 -19.18 -6.38
N ASP A 66 -9.04 -19.34 -6.76
CA ASP A 66 -8.53 -20.58 -7.38
C ASP A 66 -8.72 -21.80 -6.46
N THR A 67 -8.53 -21.62 -5.15
CA THR A 67 -8.78 -22.68 -4.15
C THR A 67 -10.25 -23.05 -4.08
N LEU A 68 -11.15 -22.04 -4.05
CA LEU A 68 -12.59 -22.27 -4.01
C LEU A 68 -13.10 -22.95 -5.28
N GLU A 69 -12.62 -22.58 -6.45
CA GLU A 69 -12.98 -23.18 -7.73
C GLU A 69 -12.50 -24.63 -7.85
N GLY A 70 -11.38 -24.97 -7.21
CA GLY A 70 -10.84 -26.33 -7.17
C GLY A 70 -11.48 -27.25 -6.11
N MET A 71 -12.33 -26.71 -5.22
CA MET A 71 -12.97 -27.48 -4.15
C MET A 71 -14.24 -28.21 -4.63
N PRO A 72 -14.54 -29.40 -4.10
CA PRO A 72 -15.82 -30.04 -4.32
C PRO A 72 -16.97 -29.24 -3.68
N ASP A 73 -18.20 -29.39 -4.23
CA ASP A 73 -19.41 -28.72 -3.74
C ASP A 73 -19.71 -28.96 -2.25
N ALA A 74 -19.27 -30.12 -1.74
CA ALA A 74 -19.37 -30.45 -0.33
C ALA A 74 -18.05 -31.00 0.20
N VAL A 75 -17.62 -30.51 1.36
CA VAL A 75 -16.40 -30.94 2.07
C VAL A 75 -16.83 -31.87 3.21
N ASP A 76 -16.66 -33.18 3.01
CA ASP A 76 -17.11 -34.21 3.96
C ASP A 76 -16.09 -34.48 5.08
N SER A 77 -14.85 -34.01 4.92
CA SER A 77 -13.77 -34.24 5.86
C SER A 77 -12.88 -33.02 6.00
N PHE A 78 -12.18 -32.90 7.13
CA PHE A 78 -11.21 -31.84 7.35
C PHE A 78 -10.07 -31.94 6.33
N ASP A 79 -9.84 -30.82 5.60
CA ASP A 79 -8.70 -30.65 4.69
C ASP A 79 -7.82 -29.51 5.22
N GLU A 80 -6.60 -29.87 5.63
CA GLU A 80 -5.64 -28.94 6.19
C GLU A 80 -5.23 -27.84 5.17
N GLY A 81 -5.09 -28.21 3.90
CA GLY A 81 -4.75 -27.26 2.82
C GLY A 81 -5.86 -26.24 2.61
N ALA A 82 -7.10 -26.68 2.54
CA ALA A 82 -8.26 -25.79 2.46
C ALA A 82 -8.40 -24.92 3.71
N TRP A 83 -8.15 -25.46 4.88
CA TRP A 83 -8.16 -24.69 6.13
C TRP A 83 -7.19 -23.51 6.08
N TYR A 84 -5.92 -23.76 5.79
CA TYR A 84 -4.90 -22.72 5.69
C TYR A 84 -5.11 -21.73 4.53
N ALA A 85 -5.74 -22.18 3.46
CA ALA A 85 -6.04 -21.32 2.32
C ALA A 85 -7.21 -20.37 2.56
N LEU A 86 -8.25 -20.82 3.27
CA LEU A 86 -9.53 -20.11 3.38
C LEU A 86 -9.74 -19.42 4.73
N VAL A 87 -9.32 -20.03 5.84
CA VAL A 87 -9.59 -19.51 7.19
C VAL A 87 -8.45 -18.63 7.66
N ASP A 88 -8.80 -17.45 8.15
CA ASP A 88 -7.86 -16.53 8.78
C ASP A 88 -7.67 -16.89 10.26
N HIS A 89 -8.78 -16.95 11.00
CA HIS A 89 -8.79 -17.35 12.40
C HIS A 89 -10.16 -17.85 12.85
N ALA A 90 -10.18 -18.54 13.99
CA ALA A 90 -11.40 -18.89 14.70
C ALA A 90 -11.42 -18.16 16.06
N THR A 91 -12.56 -17.58 16.42
CA THR A 91 -12.75 -16.88 17.68
C THR A 91 -13.79 -17.62 18.53
N VAL A 92 -13.43 -17.93 19.77
CA VAL A 92 -14.33 -18.58 20.74
C VAL A 92 -14.87 -17.49 21.68
N TYR A 93 -16.14 -17.17 21.53
CA TYR A 93 -16.84 -16.23 22.41
C TYR A 93 -17.49 -16.92 23.63
N GLY A 94 -17.75 -18.22 23.51
CA GLY A 94 -18.36 -19.02 24.58
C GLY A 94 -18.46 -20.48 24.17
N ARG A 95 -19.09 -21.29 25.05
CA ARG A 95 -19.20 -22.75 24.86
C ARG A 95 -19.97 -23.12 23.59
N ASP A 96 -20.96 -22.30 23.21
CA ASP A 96 -21.84 -22.51 22.06
C ASP A 96 -21.72 -21.38 21.01
N ASP A 97 -20.65 -20.56 21.09
CA ASP A 97 -20.40 -19.48 20.15
C ASP A 97 -18.94 -19.51 19.67
N VAL A 98 -18.70 -20.27 18.63
CA VAL A 98 -17.43 -20.32 17.89
C VAL A 98 -17.68 -19.75 16.52
N ARG A 99 -16.84 -18.80 16.09
CA ARG A 99 -16.95 -18.14 14.81
C ARG A 99 -15.67 -18.29 14.03
N PHE A 100 -15.83 -18.61 12.75
CA PHE A 100 -14.73 -18.73 11.79
C PHE A 100 -14.70 -17.49 10.93
N THR A 101 -13.57 -16.79 10.92
CA THR A 101 -13.34 -15.65 10.03
C THR A 101 -12.49 -16.12 8.86
N PHE A 102 -13.00 -15.93 7.66
CA PHE A 102 -12.32 -16.29 6.43
C PHE A 102 -11.44 -15.13 5.94
N LYS A 103 -10.43 -15.43 5.12
CA LYS A 103 -9.49 -14.43 4.57
C LYS A 103 -10.14 -13.37 3.69
N ASN A 104 -11.36 -13.60 3.21
CA ASN A 104 -12.18 -12.61 2.50
C ASN A 104 -12.96 -11.68 3.45
N GLY A 105 -12.84 -11.85 4.77
CA GLY A 105 -13.54 -11.08 5.80
C GLY A 105 -14.93 -11.61 6.17
N MET A 106 -15.40 -12.69 5.55
CA MET A 106 -16.68 -13.33 5.90
C MET A 106 -16.55 -14.06 7.24
N GLU A 107 -17.58 -13.96 8.09
CA GLU A 107 -17.67 -14.63 9.37
C GLU A 107 -18.84 -15.60 9.37
N ILE A 108 -18.60 -16.84 9.83
CA ILE A 108 -19.63 -17.89 9.97
C ILE A 108 -19.58 -18.40 11.41
N LYS A 109 -20.75 -18.44 12.04
CA LYS A 109 -20.92 -19.09 13.34
C LYS A 109 -21.08 -20.61 13.14
N ALA A 110 -20.27 -21.34 13.88
CA ALA A 110 -20.41 -22.79 13.95
C ALA A 110 -21.58 -23.21 14.84
#